data_88d17e2e8637f986c6b4bd529ec0cea3
#
_entry.id   88d17e2e8637f986c6b4bd529ec0cea3
#
_cell.length_a   1.000
_cell.length_b   1.000
_cell.length_c   1.000
_cell.angle_alpha   90.00
_cell.angle_beta   90.00
_cell.angle_gamma   90.00
#
_symmetry.space_group_name_H-M   'P 1'
#
loop_
_entity.id
_entity.type
_entity.pdbx_description
1 polymer ?
#
loop_
_entity_poly.entity_id
_entity_poly.type
_entity_poly.pdbx_seq_one_letter_code
_entity_poly.pdbx_strand_id
1 'polypeptide(L)'
;MEGVIGAIHSPWMVPEDAGLAEPPRNYAAPEDAGDCKRKLEETRKAIRPYQRKLYAGRQFGLLLIFQALDAAGKDGAIREVFEDLDPVNVRVSAFKRPTKRELRHDFLWRTSRELPERGEISVFNRSYYEEVLTVRVHPQNLQAQYAGDAPDPESLWPARYRAIREHERHLATAGTLILKFWLNVSPGRQAQRFLDRLDDPAKRWKFSLGDIRESTFRTDYDEAVRHMLNETSRPWAPWFCIPADDRWYLRWQVADILRQAMAALPLEYPEPDELP
;
A
#
# COMPACT_ATOMS: atom_id res chain seq x y z
N MET A 1 -4.24 -12.41 13.06
CA MET A 1 -3.87 -11.05 12.64
C MET A 1 -4.80 -9.95 13.17
N GLU A 2 -6.10 -10.21 13.34
CA GLU A 2 -7.06 -9.18 13.79
C GLU A 2 -6.68 -8.54 15.14
N GLY A 3 -6.22 -9.31 16.12
CA GLY A 3 -5.75 -8.78 17.41
C GLY A 3 -4.54 -7.85 17.29
N VAL A 4 -3.64 -8.11 16.35
CA VAL A 4 -2.48 -7.24 16.03
C VAL A 4 -2.97 -5.92 15.40
N ILE A 5 -3.89 -6.00 14.46
CA ILE A 5 -4.49 -4.84 13.81
C ILE A 5 -5.25 -3.99 14.83
N GLY A 6 -5.99 -4.61 15.76
CA GLY A 6 -6.73 -3.91 16.82
C GLY A 6 -5.83 -3.11 17.79
N ALA A 7 -4.55 -3.41 17.84
CA ALA A 7 -3.57 -2.66 18.64
C ALA A 7 -2.98 -1.44 17.91
N ILE A 8 -3.33 -1.22 16.64
CA ILE A 8 -2.85 -0.07 15.87
C ILE A 8 -3.78 1.12 16.10
N HIS A 9 -3.26 2.16 16.68
CA HIS A 9 -3.98 3.42 16.88
C HIS A 9 -3.58 4.43 15.79
N SER A 10 -4.45 4.58 14.79
CA SER A 10 -4.26 5.55 13.73
C SER A 10 -5.59 6.20 13.33
N PRO A 11 -5.67 7.53 13.29
CA PRO A 11 -6.88 8.22 12.84
C PRO A 11 -7.15 8.02 11.34
N TRP A 12 -6.20 7.42 10.62
CA TRP A 12 -6.28 7.19 9.17
C TRP A 12 -6.73 5.79 8.80
N MET A 13 -6.95 4.93 9.79
CA MET A 13 -7.52 3.60 9.55
C MET A 13 -8.96 3.75 9.05
N VAL A 14 -9.26 3.10 7.93
CA VAL A 14 -10.61 3.02 7.37
C VAL A 14 -11.31 1.80 7.99
N PRO A 15 -12.35 1.99 8.80
CA PRO A 15 -13.11 0.88 9.39
C PRO A 15 -13.73 -0.03 8.31
N GLU A 16 -14.04 -1.27 8.66
CA GLU A 16 -14.72 -2.22 7.76
C GLU A 16 -16.10 -1.71 7.30
N ASP A 17 -16.78 -1.04 8.20
CA ASP A 17 -18.13 -0.49 8.03
C ASP A 17 -18.15 1.02 7.78
N ALA A 18 -17.04 1.60 7.31
CA ALA A 18 -16.89 3.04 7.13
C ALA A 18 -18.02 3.64 6.28
N GLY A 19 -18.54 2.89 5.30
CA GLY A 19 -19.66 3.31 4.46
C GLY A 19 -19.44 4.67 3.83
N LEU A 20 -18.22 4.95 3.35
CA LEU A 20 -17.85 6.25 2.79
C LEU A 20 -18.82 6.65 1.68
N ALA A 21 -19.59 7.70 1.91
CA ALA A 21 -20.51 8.26 0.91
C ALA A 21 -19.76 9.03 -0.18
N GLU A 22 -18.62 9.64 0.19
CA GLU A 22 -17.74 10.41 -0.71
C GLU A 22 -16.29 9.93 -0.61
N PRO A 23 -15.47 10.20 -1.64
CA PRO A 23 -14.03 9.96 -1.59
C PRO A 23 -13.38 10.72 -0.42
N PRO A 24 -12.36 10.17 0.25
CA PRO A 24 -11.67 10.85 1.33
C PRO A 24 -11.02 12.16 0.85
N ARG A 25 -11.21 13.26 1.60
CA ARG A 25 -10.64 14.59 1.30
C ARG A 25 -9.61 15.05 2.35
N ASN A 26 -9.10 14.15 3.16
CA ASN A 26 -8.05 14.38 4.16
C ASN A 26 -6.68 14.41 3.48
N TYR A 27 -6.24 15.57 3.03
CA TYR A 27 -4.99 15.72 2.26
C TYR A 27 -3.84 16.29 3.08
N ALA A 28 -4.14 17.18 4.04
CA ALA A 28 -3.16 17.91 4.83
C ALA A 28 -2.84 17.21 6.15
N ALA A 29 -1.61 17.38 6.62
CA ALA A 29 -1.24 17.01 7.98
C ALA A 29 -2.00 17.89 9.00
N PRO A 30 -2.33 17.36 10.20
CA PRO A 30 -2.83 18.18 11.30
C PRO A 30 -1.83 19.28 11.68
N GLU A 31 -2.33 20.43 12.14
CA GLU A 31 -1.47 21.58 12.55
C GLU A 31 -0.52 21.23 13.70
N ASP A 32 -0.93 20.35 14.61
CA ASP A 32 -0.18 19.89 15.77
C ASP A 32 0.76 18.70 15.46
N ALA A 33 0.95 18.34 14.18
CA ALA A 33 1.79 17.20 13.78
C ALA A 33 3.24 17.31 14.27
N GLY A 34 3.76 18.53 14.45
CA GLY A 34 5.10 18.81 14.96
C GLY A 34 6.24 18.38 14.02
N ASP A 35 7.42 18.12 14.56
CA ASP A 35 8.60 17.72 13.76
C ASP A 35 8.51 16.27 13.29
N CYS A 36 7.82 16.07 12.17
CA CYS A 36 7.60 14.75 11.57
C CYS A 36 8.89 14.11 11.05
N LYS A 37 9.90 14.90 10.67
CA LYS A 37 11.18 14.36 10.23
C LYS A 37 11.91 13.68 11.38
N ARG A 38 12.04 14.36 12.53
CA ARG A 38 12.63 13.80 13.75
C ARG A 38 11.84 12.57 14.23
N LYS A 39 10.50 12.67 14.24
CA LYS A 39 9.63 11.54 14.61
C LYS A 39 9.86 10.32 13.71
N LEU A 40 10.03 10.50 12.40
CA LEU A 40 10.35 9.43 11.47
C LEU A 40 11.67 8.74 11.81
N GLU A 41 12.72 9.51 12.06
CA GLU A 41 14.06 9.00 12.43
C GLU A 41 14.01 8.17 13.73
N GLU A 42 13.31 8.66 14.75
CA GLU A 42 13.09 7.94 16.01
C GLU A 42 12.29 6.64 15.79
N THR A 43 11.24 6.70 14.98
CA THR A 43 10.38 5.55 14.68
C THR A 43 11.15 4.46 13.93
N ARG A 44 11.97 4.83 12.94
CA ARG A 44 12.81 3.86 12.20
C ARG A 44 13.78 3.12 13.16
N LYS A 45 14.41 3.84 14.09
CA LYS A 45 15.27 3.21 15.10
C LYS A 45 14.48 2.22 15.98
N ALA A 46 13.24 2.55 16.32
CA ALA A 46 12.38 1.69 17.13
C ALA A 46 11.88 0.44 16.37
N ILE A 47 11.81 0.46 15.04
CA ILE A 47 11.42 -0.70 14.22
C ILE A 47 12.53 -1.76 14.16
N ARG A 48 13.80 -1.39 14.14
CA ARG A 48 14.94 -2.30 13.95
C ARG A 48 14.95 -3.53 14.85
N PRO A 49 14.72 -3.42 16.18
CA PRO A 49 14.68 -4.61 17.03
C PRO A 49 13.59 -5.60 16.65
N TYR A 50 12.42 -5.10 16.26
CA TYR A 50 11.31 -5.94 15.80
C TYR A 50 11.64 -6.62 14.48
N GLN A 51 12.27 -5.90 13.55
CA GLN A 51 12.71 -6.48 12.27
C GLN A 51 13.67 -7.67 12.48
N ARG A 52 14.65 -7.53 13.39
CA ARG A 52 15.58 -8.60 13.71
C ARG A 52 14.88 -9.82 14.30
N LYS A 53 13.94 -9.61 15.23
CA LYS A 53 13.13 -10.70 15.81
C LYS A 53 12.24 -11.37 14.75
N LEU A 54 11.62 -10.58 13.85
CA LEU A 54 10.84 -11.11 12.74
C LEU A 54 11.69 -12.04 11.86
N TYR A 55 12.86 -11.57 11.46
CA TYR A 55 13.80 -12.35 10.62
C TYR A 55 14.27 -13.61 11.30
N ALA A 56 14.69 -13.53 12.56
CA ALA A 56 15.19 -14.68 13.30
C ALA A 56 14.10 -15.72 13.60
N GLY A 57 12.90 -15.24 14.01
CA GLY A 57 11.82 -16.13 14.45
C GLY A 57 11.04 -16.80 13.33
N ARG A 58 11.04 -16.24 12.12
CA ARG A 58 10.40 -16.80 10.90
C ARG A 58 8.97 -17.33 11.11
N GLN A 59 8.20 -16.67 11.95
CA GLN A 59 6.82 -17.08 12.26
C GLN A 59 5.79 -16.33 11.42
N PHE A 60 6.04 -15.06 11.11
CA PHE A 60 5.13 -14.15 10.41
C PHE A 60 5.79 -13.56 9.17
N GLY A 61 4.99 -13.31 8.13
CA GLY A 61 5.36 -12.45 7.01
C GLY A 61 4.66 -11.10 7.13
N LEU A 62 5.26 -10.03 6.61
CA LEU A 62 4.64 -8.72 6.52
C LEU A 62 4.47 -8.31 5.06
N LEU A 63 3.25 -7.92 4.68
CA LEU A 63 2.93 -7.37 3.37
C LEU A 63 2.43 -5.93 3.52
N LEU A 64 3.19 -4.98 2.99
CA LEU A 64 2.80 -3.58 2.93
C LEU A 64 2.43 -3.20 1.50
N ILE A 65 1.21 -2.72 1.30
CA ILE A 65 0.70 -2.33 -0.02
C ILE A 65 0.57 -0.82 -0.09
N PHE A 66 1.23 -0.21 -1.06
CA PHE A 66 1.17 1.23 -1.31
C PHE A 66 0.42 1.52 -2.60
N GLN A 67 -0.72 2.19 -2.48
CA GLN A 67 -1.52 2.68 -3.59
C GLN A 67 -1.68 4.19 -3.50
N ALA A 68 -1.65 4.85 -4.63
CA ALA A 68 -1.88 6.29 -4.75
C ALA A 68 -1.99 6.70 -6.21
N LEU A 69 -2.53 7.88 -6.46
CA LEU A 69 -2.41 8.55 -7.75
C LEU A 69 -0.95 8.90 -8.07
N ASP A 70 -0.69 9.20 -9.32
CA ASP A 70 0.65 9.61 -9.74
C ASP A 70 1.07 10.91 -9.04
N ALA A 71 2.37 11.07 -8.84
CA ALA A 71 2.98 12.15 -8.05
C ALA A 71 2.57 12.24 -6.56
N ALA A 72 1.81 11.29 -5.99
CA ALA A 72 1.49 11.29 -4.56
C ALA A 72 2.70 11.01 -3.63
N GLY A 73 3.82 10.53 -4.17
CA GLY A 73 5.06 10.36 -3.40
C GLY A 73 5.37 8.95 -2.92
N LYS A 74 4.74 7.92 -3.52
CA LYS A 74 4.94 6.49 -3.16
C LYS A 74 6.42 6.08 -3.04
N ASP A 75 7.21 6.28 -4.12
CA ASP A 75 8.63 5.87 -4.13
C ASP A 75 9.43 6.54 -3.02
N GLY A 76 9.13 7.84 -2.77
CA GLY A 76 9.78 8.59 -1.70
C GLY A 76 9.37 8.12 -0.31
N ALA A 77 8.11 7.73 -0.12
CA ALA A 77 7.64 7.17 1.14
C ALA A 77 8.30 5.82 1.41
N ILE A 78 8.27 4.91 0.44
CA ILE A 78 8.90 3.59 0.55
C ILE A 78 10.39 3.74 0.87
N ARG A 79 11.15 4.52 0.08
CA ARG A 79 12.58 4.73 0.32
C ARG A 79 12.88 5.22 1.73
N GLU A 80 12.22 6.28 2.17
CA GLU A 80 12.51 6.91 3.46
C GLU A 80 12.05 6.08 4.66
N VAL A 81 10.93 5.37 4.55
CA VAL A 81 10.45 4.51 5.65
C VAL A 81 11.40 3.34 5.90
N PHE A 82 11.98 2.78 4.82
CA PHE A 82 12.83 1.60 4.88
C PHE A 82 14.34 1.90 4.82
N GLU A 83 14.76 3.17 4.76
CA GLU A 83 16.15 3.60 4.59
C GLU A 83 17.11 2.99 5.61
N ASP A 84 16.69 2.93 6.87
CA ASP A 84 17.53 2.45 7.98
C ASP A 84 17.28 0.98 8.35
N LEU A 85 16.42 0.28 7.65
CA LEU A 85 16.12 -1.12 7.93
C LEU A 85 17.12 -2.04 7.24
N ASP A 86 17.36 -3.20 7.83
CA ASP A 86 18.25 -4.20 7.25
C ASP A 86 17.68 -4.72 5.94
N PRO A 87 18.39 -4.60 4.81
CA PRO A 87 17.90 -5.03 3.52
C PRO A 87 17.77 -6.56 3.38
N VAL A 88 18.31 -7.33 4.31
CA VAL A 88 18.35 -8.79 4.24
C VAL A 88 16.96 -9.43 4.16
N ASN A 89 15.96 -8.82 4.77
CA ASN A 89 14.59 -9.32 4.77
C ASN A 89 13.54 -8.27 4.37
N VAL A 90 13.94 -7.26 3.61
CA VAL A 90 13.03 -6.27 3.01
C VAL A 90 13.10 -6.37 1.49
N ARG A 91 11.98 -6.70 0.85
CA ARG A 91 11.87 -6.76 -0.60
C ARG A 91 10.84 -5.76 -1.11
N VAL A 92 11.20 -4.95 -2.10
CA VAL A 92 10.32 -3.98 -2.75
C VAL A 92 10.01 -4.44 -4.16
N SER A 93 8.73 -4.73 -4.44
CA SER A 93 8.24 -5.11 -5.77
C SER A 93 7.37 -3.99 -6.35
N ALA A 94 7.76 -3.46 -7.51
CA ALA A 94 7.05 -2.40 -8.20
C ALA A 94 6.25 -2.96 -9.39
N PHE A 95 4.92 -2.89 -9.30
CA PHE A 95 4.03 -3.41 -10.35
C PHE A 95 3.68 -2.31 -11.35
N LYS A 96 4.25 -2.43 -12.54
CA LYS A 96 3.96 -1.58 -13.70
C LYS A 96 2.81 -2.20 -14.52
N ARG A 97 2.56 -1.62 -15.72
CA ARG A 97 1.62 -2.20 -16.68
C ARG A 97 1.90 -3.70 -16.88
N PRO A 98 0.87 -4.56 -16.84
CA PRO A 98 1.06 -6.00 -17.02
C PRO A 98 1.70 -6.34 -18.37
N THR A 99 2.60 -7.31 -18.36
CA THR A 99 3.18 -7.89 -19.58
C THR A 99 2.18 -8.83 -20.26
N LYS A 100 2.43 -9.16 -21.54
CA LYS A 100 1.61 -10.14 -22.28
C LYS A 100 1.57 -11.52 -21.59
N ARG A 101 2.61 -11.89 -20.84
CA ARG A 101 2.63 -13.14 -20.06
C ARG A 101 1.73 -13.04 -18.84
N GLU A 102 1.80 -11.94 -18.10
CA GLU A 102 0.98 -11.72 -16.90
C GLU A 102 -0.53 -11.64 -17.26
N LEU A 103 -0.88 -11.03 -18.39
CA LEU A 103 -2.27 -10.98 -18.89
C LEU A 103 -2.86 -12.33 -19.26
N ARG A 104 -2.05 -13.41 -19.41
CA ARG A 104 -2.52 -14.78 -19.64
C ARG A 104 -2.84 -15.55 -18.35
N HIS A 105 -2.58 -14.95 -17.21
CA HIS A 105 -2.89 -15.50 -15.89
C HIS A 105 -3.99 -14.66 -15.24
N ASP A 106 -4.55 -15.18 -14.15
CA ASP A 106 -5.46 -14.40 -13.32
C ASP A 106 -4.75 -13.15 -12.74
N PHE A 107 -5.52 -12.15 -12.35
CA PHE A 107 -4.96 -10.86 -11.95
C PHE A 107 -4.15 -10.88 -10.63
N LEU A 108 -4.31 -11.91 -9.80
CA LEU A 108 -3.54 -12.08 -8.56
C LEU A 108 -2.19 -12.76 -8.81
N TRP A 109 -2.04 -13.51 -9.92
CA TRP A 109 -0.88 -14.34 -10.17
C TRP A 109 0.46 -13.59 -10.05
N ARG A 110 0.59 -12.43 -10.67
CA ARG A 110 1.86 -11.69 -10.69
C ARG A 110 2.29 -11.20 -9.31
N THR A 111 1.32 -10.83 -8.46
CA THR A 111 1.58 -10.37 -7.10
C THR A 111 1.78 -11.52 -6.13
N SER A 112 1.13 -12.67 -6.37
CA SER A 112 1.30 -13.89 -5.56
C SER A 112 2.74 -14.41 -5.58
N ARG A 113 3.50 -14.15 -6.62
CA ARG A 113 4.92 -14.53 -6.73
C ARG A 113 5.87 -13.68 -5.89
N GLU A 114 5.39 -12.54 -5.44
CA GLU A 114 6.16 -11.54 -4.69
C GLU A 114 5.72 -11.44 -3.22
N LEU A 115 4.85 -12.38 -2.78
CA LEU A 115 4.40 -12.43 -1.39
C LEU A 115 5.57 -12.71 -0.45
N PRO A 116 5.52 -12.20 0.80
CA PRO A 116 6.58 -12.41 1.77
C PRO A 116 6.67 -13.88 2.20
N GLU A 117 7.88 -14.37 2.36
CA GLU A 117 8.14 -15.55 3.19
C GLU A 117 7.98 -15.18 4.67
N ARG A 118 7.89 -16.19 5.54
CA ARG A 118 7.93 -15.95 6.98
C ARG A 118 9.31 -15.42 7.37
N GLY A 119 9.33 -14.32 8.11
CA GLY A 119 10.56 -13.59 8.43
C GLY A 119 10.84 -12.41 7.50
N GLU A 120 10.07 -12.24 6.42
CA GLU A 120 10.27 -11.18 5.43
C GLU A 120 9.24 -10.05 5.52
N ILE A 121 9.63 -8.89 5.02
CA ILE A 121 8.79 -7.73 4.76
C ILE A 121 8.74 -7.51 3.24
N SER A 122 7.61 -7.81 2.60
CA SER A 122 7.37 -7.45 1.19
C SER A 122 6.63 -6.14 1.09
N VAL A 123 7.15 -5.24 0.28
CA VAL A 123 6.59 -3.91 0.01
C VAL A 123 6.12 -3.85 -1.43
N PHE A 124 4.84 -3.72 -1.64
CA PHE A 124 4.24 -3.59 -2.96
C PHE A 124 4.05 -2.12 -3.32
N ASN A 125 4.82 -1.63 -4.29
CA ASN A 125 4.61 -0.33 -4.92
C ASN A 125 3.63 -0.52 -6.09
N ARG A 126 2.36 -0.18 -5.88
CA ARG A 126 1.18 -0.67 -6.57
C ARG A 126 0.96 -2.17 -6.30
N SER A 127 -0.13 -2.75 -6.75
CA SER A 127 -0.46 -4.16 -6.48
C SER A 127 -1.60 -4.65 -7.38
N TYR A 128 -2.25 -5.74 -6.98
CA TYR A 128 -3.51 -6.22 -7.57
C TYR A 128 -4.66 -5.21 -7.45
N TYR A 129 -4.52 -4.17 -6.64
CA TYR A 129 -5.53 -3.11 -6.54
C TYR A 129 -5.62 -2.24 -7.80
N GLU A 130 -4.62 -2.25 -8.69
CA GLU A 130 -4.72 -1.62 -10.01
C GLU A 130 -5.92 -2.17 -10.80
N GLU A 131 -6.32 -3.41 -10.53
CA GLU A 131 -7.44 -4.08 -11.20
C GLU A 131 -8.83 -3.55 -10.81
N VAL A 132 -8.92 -2.84 -9.70
CA VAL A 132 -10.14 -2.17 -9.23
C VAL A 132 -9.99 -0.65 -9.15
N LEU A 133 -8.83 -0.13 -9.53
CA LEU A 133 -8.52 1.28 -9.70
C LEU A 133 -8.34 1.61 -11.19
N THR A 134 -7.13 1.45 -11.72
CA THR A 134 -6.80 1.81 -13.11
C THR A 134 -7.65 1.07 -14.14
N VAL A 135 -7.90 -0.22 -13.93
CA VAL A 135 -8.74 -1.00 -14.87
C VAL A 135 -10.20 -0.58 -14.78
N ARG A 136 -10.67 -0.13 -13.62
CA ARG A 136 -12.05 0.38 -13.47
C ARG A 136 -12.23 1.73 -14.16
N VAL A 137 -11.25 2.62 -14.08
CA VAL A 137 -11.25 3.92 -14.76
C VAL A 137 -11.06 3.74 -16.28
N HIS A 138 -10.30 2.73 -16.69
CA HIS A 138 -10.00 2.42 -18.09
C HIS A 138 -10.47 1.02 -18.50
N PRO A 139 -11.78 0.79 -18.64
CA PRO A 139 -12.36 -0.54 -18.88
C PRO A 139 -11.89 -1.19 -20.19
N GLN A 140 -11.36 -0.41 -21.15
CA GLN A 140 -10.71 -0.97 -22.35
C GLN A 140 -9.52 -1.91 -22.03
N ASN A 141 -8.94 -1.80 -20.84
CA ASN A 141 -7.88 -2.70 -20.38
C ASN A 141 -8.41 -4.10 -20.01
N LEU A 142 -9.72 -4.26 -19.77
CA LEU A 142 -10.34 -5.53 -19.43
C LEU A 142 -10.24 -6.54 -20.57
N GLN A 143 -10.46 -6.09 -21.79
CA GLN A 143 -10.50 -6.99 -22.96
C GLN A 143 -9.21 -7.82 -23.11
N ALA A 144 -8.06 -7.28 -22.71
CA ALA A 144 -6.78 -7.99 -22.75
C ALA A 144 -6.66 -9.11 -21.70
N GLN A 145 -7.57 -9.18 -20.74
CA GLN A 145 -7.57 -10.17 -19.64
C GLN A 145 -8.53 -11.35 -19.90
N TYR A 146 -9.36 -11.28 -20.94
CA TYR A 146 -10.37 -12.31 -21.26
C TYR A 146 -10.17 -12.85 -22.67
N ALA A 147 -10.39 -14.15 -22.83
CA ALA A 147 -10.32 -14.80 -24.14
C ALA A 147 -11.56 -14.53 -25.03
N GLY A 148 -12.62 -13.99 -24.44
CA GLY A 148 -13.87 -13.58 -25.08
C GLY A 148 -14.30 -12.22 -24.56
N ASP A 149 -15.58 -11.92 -24.55
CA ASP A 149 -16.09 -10.67 -24.01
C ASP A 149 -15.86 -10.59 -22.51
N ALA A 150 -15.46 -9.39 -22.03
CA ALA A 150 -15.33 -9.13 -20.61
C ALA A 150 -16.71 -9.24 -19.93
N PRO A 151 -16.77 -9.75 -18.67
CA PRO A 151 -18.02 -9.78 -17.92
C PRO A 151 -18.63 -8.38 -17.76
N ASP A 152 -19.95 -8.36 -17.56
CA ASP A 152 -20.65 -7.12 -17.26
C ASP A 152 -20.07 -6.44 -16.01
N PRO A 153 -19.82 -5.11 -16.05
CA PRO A 153 -19.30 -4.34 -14.93
C PRO A 153 -20.07 -4.51 -13.61
N GLU A 154 -21.41 -4.65 -13.66
CA GLU A 154 -22.24 -4.84 -12.46
C GLU A 154 -21.91 -6.12 -11.71
N SER A 155 -21.52 -7.17 -12.40
CA SER A 155 -21.09 -8.45 -11.81
C SER A 155 -19.59 -8.51 -11.55
N LEU A 156 -18.79 -7.90 -12.41
CA LEU A 156 -17.33 -7.97 -12.40
C LEU A 156 -16.72 -7.33 -11.15
N TRP A 157 -17.11 -6.08 -10.83
CA TRP A 157 -16.46 -5.37 -9.71
C TRP A 157 -16.74 -6.02 -8.36
N PRO A 158 -17.99 -6.42 -8.00
CA PRO A 158 -18.23 -7.16 -6.78
C PRO A 158 -17.43 -8.47 -6.69
N ALA A 159 -17.29 -9.19 -7.83
CA ALA A 159 -16.51 -10.43 -7.87
C ALA A 159 -15.02 -10.18 -7.63
N ARG A 160 -14.42 -9.12 -8.22
CA ARG A 160 -13.02 -8.73 -7.97
C ARG A 160 -12.78 -8.33 -6.54
N TYR A 161 -13.62 -7.49 -5.95
CA TYR A 161 -13.50 -7.14 -4.53
C TYR A 161 -13.58 -8.36 -3.62
N ARG A 162 -14.48 -9.29 -3.93
CA ARG A 162 -14.57 -10.57 -3.19
C ARG A 162 -13.30 -11.38 -3.32
N ALA A 163 -12.78 -11.57 -4.53
CA ALA A 163 -11.54 -12.31 -4.77
C ALA A 163 -10.35 -11.71 -4.00
N ILE A 164 -10.22 -10.38 -3.99
CA ILE A 164 -9.19 -9.67 -3.22
C ILE A 164 -9.35 -9.95 -1.72
N ARG A 165 -10.54 -9.76 -1.16
CA ARG A 165 -10.81 -10.01 0.27
C ARG A 165 -10.47 -11.44 0.69
N GLU A 166 -10.90 -12.41 -0.11
CA GLU A 166 -10.64 -13.83 0.18
C GLU A 166 -9.15 -14.16 0.08
N HIS A 167 -8.45 -13.61 -0.90
CA HIS A 167 -7.00 -13.74 -1.02
C HIS A 167 -6.28 -13.17 0.22
N GLU A 168 -6.60 -11.93 0.61
CA GLU A 168 -6.03 -11.29 1.80
C GLU A 168 -6.39 -12.04 3.09
N ARG A 169 -7.62 -12.52 3.22
CA ARG A 169 -8.05 -13.32 4.37
C ARG A 169 -7.25 -14.62 4.48
N HIS A 170 -7.06 -15.31 3.34
CA HIS A 170 -6.23 -16.52 3.29
C HIS A 170 -4.80 -16.24 3.78
N LEU A 171 -4.15 -15.19 3.27
CA LEU A 171 -2.81 -14.79 3.66
C LEU A 171 -2.72 -14.44 5.16
N ALA A 172 -3.69 -13.66 5.66
CA ALA A 172 -3.75 -13.29 7.07
C ALA A 172 -3.92 -14.50 8.00
N THR A 173 -4.75 -15.47 7.59
CA THR A 173 -4.93 -16.73 8.32
C THR A 173 -3.66 -17.58 8.30
N ALA A 174 -2.88 -17.51 7.22
CA ALA A 174 -1.60 -18.22 7.09
C ALA A 174 -0.42 -17.53 7.82
N GLY A 175 -0.66 -16.40 8.50
CA GLY A 175 0.36 -15.71 9.30
C GLY A 175 1.01 -14.49 8.61
N THR A 176 0.44 -14.00 7.52
CA THR A 176 0.89 -12.75 6.90
C THR A 176 0.13 -11.55 7.46
N LEU A 177 0.83 -10.60 8.08
CA LEU A 177 0.26 -9.32 8.48
C LEU A 177 0.20 -8.38 7.25
N ILE A 178 -1.00 -7.87 6.95
CA ILE A 178 -1.23 -7.03 5.76
C ILE A 178 -1.59 -5.62 6.20
N LEU A 179 -0.83 -4.63 5.74
CA LEU A 179 -1.08 -3.20 5.95
C LEU A 179 -1.21 -2.51 4.58
N LYS A 180 -2.32 -1.81 4.36
CA LYS A 180 -2.59 -1.17 3.07
C LYS A 180 -2.65 0.35 3.23
N PHE A 181 -1.89 1.06 2.41
CA PHE A 181 -1.74 2.52 2.46
C PHE A 181 -2.27 3.16 1.19
N TRP A 182 -3.31 3.98 1.33
CA TRP A 182 -3.72 4.94 0.33
C TRP A 182 -3.08 6.30 0.64
N LEU A 183 -2.18 6.77 -0.25
CA LEU A 183 -1.53 8.06 -0.08
C LEU A 183 -2.39 9.14 -0.73
N ASN A 184 -3.13 9.87 0.12
CA ASN A 184 -4.18 10.77 -0.30
C ASN A 184 -3.63 12.17 -0.58
N VAL A 185 -3.31 12.46 -1.85
CA VAL A 185 -2.77 13.74 -2.31
C VAL A 185 -3.86 14.64 -2.86
N SER A 186 -3.83 15.93 -2.51
CA SER A 186 -4.75 16.91 -3.10
C SER A 186 -4.46 17.17 -4.59
N PRO A 187 -5.48 17.55 -5.39
CA PRO A 187 -5.28 17.92 -6.78
C PRO A 187 -4.24 19.03 -6.97
N GLY A 188 -4.29 20.06 -6.13
CA GLY A 188 -3.33 21.18 -6.18
C GLY A 188 -1.91 20.74 -5.89
N ARG A 189 -1.71 19.88 -4.88
CA ARG A 189 -0.38 19.36 -4.57
C ARG A 189 0.15 18.40 -5.62
N GLN A 190 -0.73 17.61 -6.22
CA GLN A 190 -0.37 16.74 -7.34
C GLN A 190 0.12 17.55 -8.53
N ALA A 191 -0.62 18.59 -8.93
CA ALA A 191 -0.23 19.49 -10.01
C ALA A 191 1.12 20.17 -9.75
N GLN A 192 1.32 20.71 -8.53
CA GLN A 192 2.60 21.30 -8.13
C GLN A 192 3.76 20.29 -8.27
N ARG A 193 3.57 19.05 -7.86
CA ARG A 193 4.61 18.01 -7.97
C ARG A 193 4.93 17.61 -9.42
N PHE A 194 3.98 17.75 -10.34
CA PHE A 194 4.27 17.61 -11.78
C PHE A 194 5.15 18.74 -12.28
N LEU A 195 4.88 20.00 -11.88
CA LEU A 195 5.73 21.15 -12.20
C LEU A 195 7.13 20.99 -11.59
N ASP A 196 7.24 20.61 -10.33
CA ASP A 196 8.52 20.35 -9.65
C ASP A 196 9.38 19.30 -10.39
N ARG A 197 8.77 18.35 -11.12
CA ARG A 197 9.49 17.38 -11.95
C ARG A 197 10.07 18.00 -13.21
N LEU A 198 9.39 18.98 -13.80
CA LEU A 198 9.87 19.69 -14.99
C LEU A 198 11.03 20.61 -14.66
N ASP A 199 10.94 21.29 -13.50
CA ASP A 199 11.94 22.26 -13.07
C ASP A 199 13.24 21.61 -12.60
N ASP A 200 13.18 20.42 -12.02
CA ASP A 200 14.34 19.68 -11.49
C ASP A 200 14.94 18.75 -12.56
N PRO A 201 16.14 19.06 -13.12
CA PRO A 201 16.79 18.21 -14.12
C PRO A 201 16.96 16.74 -13.68
N ALA A 202 17.16 16.50 -12.38
CA ALA A 202 17.30 15.16 -11.82
C ALA A 202 15.97 14.38 -11.75
N LYS A 203 14.84 15.05 -11.97
CA LYS A 203 13.51 14.45 -11.93
C LYS A 203 12.78 14.48 -13.27
N ARG A 204 13.28 15.21 -14.29
CA ARG A 204 12.62 15.31 -15.61
C ARG A 204 12.34 13.96 -16.25
N TRP A 205 13.20 12.99 -16.05
CA TRP A 205 13.01 11.63 -16.57
C TRP A 205 11.76 10.91 -16.00
N LYS A 206 11.20 11.40 -14.89
CA LYS A 206 9.94 10.93 -14.30
C LYS A 206 8.71 11.63 -14.85
N PHE A 207 8.88 12.67 -15.65
CA PHE A 207 7.77 13.42 -16.23
C PHE A 207 7.18 12.64 -17.41
N SER A 208 5.86 12.51 -17.42
CA SER A 208 5.11 11.87 -18.49
C SER A 208 3.86 12.68 -18.83
N LEU A 209 3.63 12.92 -20.11
CA LEU A 209 2.35 13.45 -20.59
C LEU A 209 1.19 12.49 -20.30
N GLY A 210 1.46 11.19 -20.15
CA GLY A 210 0.51 10.20 -19.71
C GLY A 210 -0.02 10.51 -18.30
N ASP A 211 0.88 10.85 -17.35
CA ASP A 211 0.51 11.18 -15.97
C ASP A 211 -0.42 12.42 -15.92
N ILE A 212 -0.19 13.40 -16.79
CA ILE A 212 -1.07 14.58 -16.91
C ILE A 212 -2.44 14.19 -17.43
N ARG A 213 -2.50 13.33 -18.47
CA ARG A 213 -3.77 12.83 -18.98
C ARG A 213 -4.52 12.02 -17.91
N GLU A 214 -3.82 11.16 -17.16
CA GLU A 214 -4.40 10.42 -16.05
C GLU A 214 -5.01 11.34 -15.00
N SER A 215 -4.40 12.50 -14.71
CA SER A 215 -4.94 13.44 -13.74
C SER A 215 -6.29 14.05 -14.15
N THR A 216 -6.67 14.01 -15.43
CA THR A 216 -8.00 14.46 -15.90
C THR A 216 -9.12 13.49 -15.51
N PHE A 217 -8.80 12.24 -15.20
CA PHE A 217 -9.75 11.24 -14.70
C PHE A 217 -9.89 11.24 -13.17
N ARG A 218 -9.51 12.35 -12.53
CA ARG A 218 -9.50 12.46 -11.06
C ARG A 218 -10.82 12.02 -10.41
N THR A 219 -11.95 12.47 -10.95
CA THR A 219 -13.27 12.11 -10.40
C THR A 219 -13.54 10.62 -10.48
N ASP A 220 -13.17 9.98 -11.59
CA ASP A 220 -13.36 8.54 -11.78
C ASP A 220 -12.46 7.74 -10.83
N TYR A 221 -11.22 8.21 -10.63
CA TYR A 221 -10.32 7.62 -9.63
C TYR A 221 -10.82 7.81 -8.20
N ASP A 222 -11.31 8.98 -7.85
CA ASP A 222 -11.86 9.27 -6.52
C ASP A 222 -13.01 8.32 -6.20
N GLU A 223 -13.90 8.06 -7.17
CA GLU A 223 -15.00 7.11 -7.04
C GLU A 223 -14.49 5.66 -6.94
N ALA A 224 -13.52 5.25 -7.77
CA ALA A 224 -12.90 3.95 -7.69
C ALA A 224 -12.22 3.71 -6.33
N VAL A 225 -11.55 4.72 -5.78
CA VAL A 225 -10.94 4.70 -4.45
C VAL A 225 -11.99 4.54 -3.37
N ARG A 226 -13.09 5.30 -3.41
CA ARG A 226 -14.20 5.19 -2.47
C ARG A 226 -14.72 3.75 -2.41
N HIS A 227 -14.98 3.14 -3.56
CA HIS A 227 -15.40 1.74 -3.64
C HIS A 227 -14.33 0.79 -3.11
N MET A 228 -13.07 0.97 -3.50
CA MET A 228 -11.96 0.14 -3.03
C MET A 228 -11.86 0.16 -1.50
N LEU A 229 -11.91 1.32 -0.88
CA LEU A 229 -11.82 1.46 0.56
C LEU A 229 -12.99 0.78 1.27
N ASN A 230 -14.24 1.03 0.84
CA ASN A 230 -15.44 0.43 1.41
C ASN A 230 -15.46 -1.09 1.26
N GLU A 231 -15.11 -1.57 0.08
CA GLU A 231 -15.25 -2.98 -0.26
C GLU A 231 -14.11 -3.86 0.29
N THR A 232 -12.96 -3.26 0.57
CA THR A 232 -11.78 -4.07 0.89
C THR A 232 -11.04 -3.69 2.17
N SER A 233 -11.47 -2.66 2.92
CA SER A 233 -10.94 -2.48 4.28
C SER A 233 -11.54 -3.53 5.18
N ARG A 234 -10.72 -4.37 5.82
CA ARG A 234 -11.16 -5.48 6.66
C ARG A 234 -10.28 -5.61 7.90
N PRO A 235 -10.79 -6.17 9.01
CA PRO A 235 -10.02 -6.32 10.25
C PRO A 235 -8.72 -7.10 10.11
N TRP A 236 -8.61 -7.96 9.10
CA TRP A 236 -7.39 -8.74 8.81
C TRP A 236 -6.45 -8.05 7.80
N ALA A 237 -6.91 -7.00 7.11
CA ALA A 237 -6.17 -6.25 6.11
C ALA A 237 -6.76 -4.84 5.94
N PRO A 238 -6.54 -3.91 6.89
CA PRO A 238 -7.12 -2.59 6.86
C PRO A 238 -6.45 -1.67 5.85
N TRP A 239 -7.21 -0.70 5.35
CA TRP A 239 -6.67 0.46 4.66
C TRP A 239 -6.36 1.59 5.66
N PHE A 240 -5.26 2.28 5.40
CA PHE A 240 -4.91 3.56 6.03
C PHE A 240 -4.89 4.65 4.96
N CYS A 241 -5.85 5.58 5.03
CA CYS A 241 -5.98 6.70 4.09
C CYS A 241 -5.18 7.90 4.61
N ILE A 242 -3.88 7.96 4.31
CA ILE A 242 -2.95 8.91 4.93
C ILE A 242 -2.86 10.20 4.11
N PRO A 243 -2.98 11.39 4.75
CA PRO A 243 -2.69 12.68 4.12
C PRO A 243 -1.29 12.70 3.49
N ALA A 244 -1.19 13.12 2.22
CA ALA A 244 0.05 13.03 1.48
C ALA A 244 0.59 14.38 0.94
N ASP A 245 -0.04 15.49 1.27
CA ASP A 245 0.45 16.80 0.88
C ASP A 245 1.77 17.14 1.59
N ASP A 246 1.88 16.84 2.87
CA ASP A 246 3.13 16.89 3.61
C ASP A 246 3.86 15.55 3.56
N ARG A 247 5.06 15.56 2.95
CA ARG A 247 5.87 14.34 2.75
C ARG A 247 6.42 13.75 4.04
N TRP A 248 6.75 14.60 5.04
CA TRP A 248 7.35 14.11 6.29
C TRP A 248 6.29 13.51 7.20
N TYR A 249 5.12 14.15 7.26
CA TYR A 249 3.97 13.61 7.96
C TYR A 249 3.55 12.22 7.41
N LEU A 250 3.37 12.13 6.09
CA LEU A 250 3.06 10.87 5.41
C LEU A 250 4.05 9.75 5.79
N ARG A 251 5.35 10.02 5.66
CA ARG A 251 6.41 9.04 5.92
C ARG A 251 6.42 8.59 7.37
N TRP A 252 6.28 9.55 8.30
CA TRP A 252 6.20 9.24 9.72
C TRP A 252 4.97 8.40 10.04
N GLN A 253 3.78 8.73 9.52
CA GLN A 253 2.56 7.95 9.76
C GLN A 253 2.69 6.51 9.27
N VAL A 254 3.23 6.28 8.07
CA VAL A 254 3.49 4.93 7.56
C VAL A 254 4.45 4.18 8.48
N ALA A 255 5.55 4.81 8.90
CA ALA A 255 6.53 4.19 9.80
C ALA A 255 5.93 3.89 11.18
N ASP A 256 5.12 4.78 11.72
CA ASP A 256 4.51 4.58 13.05
C ASP A 256 3.45 3.46 13.04
N ILE A 257 2.63 3.38 12.00
CA ILE A 257 1.70 2.27 11.82
C ILE A 257 2.46 0.95 11.72
N LEU A 258 3.54 0.88 10.93
CA LEU A 258 4.40 -0.30 10.85
C LEU A 258 5.01 -0.66 12.21
N ARG A 259 5.54 0.33 12.95
CA ARG A 259 6.10 0.14 14.29
C ARG A 259 5.06 -0.46 15.26
N GLN A 260 3.86 0.12 15.31
CA GLN A 260 2.78 -0.37 16.16
C GLN A 260 2.39 -1.80 15.81
N ALA A 261 2.24 -2.10 14.51
CA ALA A 261 1.91 -3.42 14.02
C ALA A 261 2.98 -4.47 14.41
N MET A 262 4.26 -4.13 14.24
CA MET A 262 5.35 -5.04 14.62
C MET A 262 5.49 -5.20 16.13
N ALA A 263 5.22 -4.15 16.91
CA ALA A 263 5.23 -4.22 18.36
C ALA A 263 4.10 -5.09 18.93
N ALA A 264 2.98 -5.21 18.23
CA ALA A 264 1.84 -6.04 18.63
C ALA A 264 1.99 -7.52 18.21
N LEU A 265 2.93 -7.85 17.32
CA LEU A 265 3.24 -9.23 17.00
C LEU A 265 4.03 -9.88 18.13
N PRO A 266 3.78 -11.16 18.47
CA PRO A 266 4.58 -11.90 19.45
C PRO A 266 5.93 -12.31 18.84
N LEU A 267 6.78 -11.32 18.59
CA LEU A 267 8.09 -11.51 17.99
C LEU A 267 9.13 -11.81 19.06
N GLU A 268 9.74 -12.98 18.95
CA GLU A 268 10.81 -13.45 19.84
C GLU A 268 11.99 -13.96 19.04
N TYR A 269 13.17 -14.00 19.68
CA TYR A 269 14.30 -14.74 19.13
C TYR A 269 14.05 -16.25 19.40
N PRO A 270 14.38 -17.13 18.44
CA PRO A 270 14.32 -18.56 18.71
C PRO A 270 15.34 -18.95 19.77
N GLU A 271 14.97 -19.93 20.61
CA GLU A 271 15.95 -20.56 21.47
C GLU A 271 16.98 -21.32 20.62
N PRO A 272 18.26 -21.33 20.98
CA PRO A 272 19.26 -22.12 20.28
C PRO A 272 18.94 -23.60 20.39
N ASP A 273 19.11 -24.36 19.30
CA ASP A 273 18.84 -25.80 19.24
C ASP A 273 19.73 -26.57 20.23
N GLU A 274 20.95 -26.08 20.51
CA GLU A 274 21.87 -26.58 21.51
C GLU A 274 22.56 -25.42 22.22
N LEU A 275 22.42 -25.35 23.54
CA LEU A 275 23.28 -24.50 24.37
C LEU A 275 24.58 -25.26 24.64
N PRO A 276 25.80 -24.64 24.56
CA PRO A 276 27.05 -25.27 24.85
C PRO A 276 27.20 -25.70 26.32
#